data_7efe7e728e9f914ba2ddac872fcad7ed
#
_entry.id   7efe7e728e9f914ba2ddac872fcad7ed
#
_cell.length_a   1.000
_cell.length_b   1.000
_cell.length_c   1.000
_cell.angle_alpha   90.00
_cell.angle_beta   90.00
_cell.angle_gamma   90.00
#
_symmetry.space_group_name_H-M   'P 1'
#
loop_
_entity.id
_entity.type
_entity.pdbx_description
1 polymer ?
#
loop_
_entity_poly.entity_id
_entity_poly.type
_entity_poly.pdbx_seq_one_letter_code
_entity_poly.pdbx_strand_id
1 'polypeptide(L)'
;INKTKFAISNEETRYFLNGLYFNISSNENVSKLTFVGTDGHRLATSSSFLNTSIDEIPGVIIPKKTINELSKLLSENYENIEIEISSNKIIFYIDKLILISKLIDGNFPDYTRVIPKNNTNDLIINRENLLSAVDRVSTIANEKSPSIKFKLLENLINLSSVNTENSTATEDIEASY
;
A
#
# COMPACT_ATOMS: atom_id res chain seq x y z
N ILE A 1 0.13 -2.25 7.63
CA ILE A 1 -0.84 -3.08 6.87
C ILE A 1 -1.85 -2.18 6.17
N ASN A 2 -2.64 -1.35 6.87
CA ASN A 2 -3.71 -0.53 6.27
C ASN A 2 -3.23 0.43 5.18
N LYS A 3 -1.98 0.92 5.29
CA LYS A 3 -1.35 1.81 4.32
C LYS A 3 -0.87 1.11 3.03
N THR A 4 -0.94 -0.22 2.94
CA THR A 4 -0.36 -0.99 1.83
C THR A 4 -1.31 -2.02 1.23
N LYS A 5 -2.25 -2.56 2.01
CA LYS A 5 -3.14 -3.65 1.57
C LYS A 5 -4.03 -3.31 0.37
N PHE A 6 -4.34 -2.03 0.14
CA PHE A 6 -5.16 -1.59 -1.00
C PHE A 6 -4.47 -1.79 -2.36
N ALA A 7 -3.14 -1.91 -2.36
CA ALA A 7 -2.36 -2.12 -3.58
C ALA A 7 -2.14 -3.59 -3.94
N ILE A 8 -2.65 -4.55 -3.14
CA ILE A 8 -2.55 -5.98 -3.44
C ILE A 8 -3.34 -6.31 -4.71
N SER A 9 -2.74 -7.13 -5.58
CA SER A 9 -3.38 -7.64 -6.80
C SER A 9 -4.55 -8.60 -6.52
N ASN A 10 -5.43 -8.74 -7.53
CA ASN A 10 -6.47 -9.76 -7.59
C ASN A 10 -6.28 -10.68 -8.82
N GLU A 11 -5.22 -10.51 -9.59
CA GLU A 11 -4.99 -11.29 -10.80
C GLU A 11 -4.55 -12.73 -10.47
N GLU A 12 -5.20 -13.71 -11.06
CA GLU A 12 -4.90 -15.12 -10.84
C GLU A 12 -3.56 -15.53 -11.46
N THR A 13 -3.18 -14.92 -12.58
CA THR A 13 -1.94 -15.25 -13.31
C THR A 13 -0.68 -14.80 -12.57
N ARG A 14 -0.77 -13.74 -11.80
CA ARG A 14 0.32 -13.19 -10.99
C ARG A 14 0.07 -13.43 -9.51
N TYR A 15 -0.20 -14.67 -9.13
CA TYR A 15 -0.59 -15.08 -7.77
C TYR A 15 0.38 -14.62 -6.68
N PHE A 16 1.68 -14.46 -6.99
CA PHE A 16 2.70 -13.93 -6.08
C PHE A 16 2.50 -12.44 -5.73
N LEU A 17 1.60 -11.73 -6.43
CA LEU A 17 1.17 -10.37 -6.07
C LEU A 17 -0.14 -10.34 -5.27
N ASN A 18 -0.78 -11.50 -5.04
CA ASN A 18 -2.06 -11.60 -4.32
C ASN A 18 -1.90 -11.60 -2.79
N GLY A 19 -0.82 -10.99 -2.30
CA GLY A 19 -0.51 -10.85 -0.90
C GLY A 19 0.33 -9.62 -0.61
N LEU A 20 0.58 -9.36 0.66
CA LEU A 20 1.57 -8.38 1.10
C LEU A 20 2.93 -9.07 1.24
N TYR A 21 3.92 -8.50 0.60
CA TYR A 21 5.31 -8.83 0.90
C TYR A 21 5.69 -8.23 2.23
N PHE A 22 6.29 -9.04 3.07
CA PHE A 22 6.74 -8.70 4.41
C PHE A 22 8.18 -9.13 4.58
N ASN A 23 9.02 -8.21 5.01
CA ASN A 23 10.41 -8.53 5.36
C ASN A 23 10.88 -7.73 6.56
N ILE A 24 11.89 -8.28 7.23
CA ILE A 24 12.66 -7.60 8.27
C ILE A 24 14.10 -7.54 7.79
N SER A 25 14.63 -6.33 7.69
CA SER A 25 16.05 -6.08 7.50
C SER A 25 16.65 -5.54 8.78
N SER A 26 17.79 -6.04 9.20
CA SER A 26 18.49 -5.62 10.41
C SER A 26 19.74 -4.82 10.05
N ASN A 27 19.98 -3.76 10.81
CA ASN A 27 21.22 -2.98 10.72
C ASN A 27 21.68 -2.66 12.14
N GLU A 28 22.81 -3.22 12.55
CA GLU A 28 23.47 -3.10 13.88
C GLU A 28 22.50 -3.25 15.08
N ASN A 29 21.77 -2.20 15.45
CA ASN A 29 20.88 -2.17 16.62
C ASN A 29 19.42 -1.86 16.29
N VAL A 30 19.07 -1.74 15.01
CA VAL A 30 17.73 -1.33 14.57
C VAL A 30 17.24 -2.29 13.50
N SER A 31 16.08 -2.86 13.71
CA SER A 31 15.41 -3.66 12.69
C SER A 31 14.34 -2.83 11.99
N LYS A 32 14.30 -2.94 10.66
CA LYS A 32 13.29 -2.29 9.82
C LYS A 32 12.29 -3.33 9.31
N LEU A 33 11.07 -3.19 9.78
CA LEU A 33 9.92 -3.97 9.35
C LEU A 33 9.29 -3.30 8.12
N THR A 34 9.13 -4.01 7.03
CA THR A 34 8.58 -3.43 5.80
C THR A 34 7.44 -4.28 5.24
N PHE A 35 6.35 -3.62 4.87
CA PHE A 35 5.24 -4.19 4.13
C PHE A 35 5.14 -3.55 2.75
N VAL A 36 4.96 -4.36 1.71
CA VAL A 36 4.81 -3.88 0.33
C VAL A 36 3.64 -4.57 -0.35
N GLY A 37 2.78 -3.78 -0.97
CA GLY A 37 1.72 -4.26 -1.86
C GLY A 37 1.87 -3.67 -3.25
N THR A 38 1.64 -4.46 -4.29
CA THR A 38 1.60 -3.99 -5.68
C THR A 38 0.72 -4.90 -6.53
N ASP A 39 0.11 -4.32 -7.56
CA ASP A 39 -0.60 -5.02 -8.63
C ASP A 39 0.10 -4.87 -9.99
N GLY A 40 1.31 -4.27 -9.98
CA GLY A 40 2.10 -3.99 -11.18
C GLY A 40 1.78 -2.63 -11.82
N HIS A 41 0.70 -1.94 -11.41
CA HIS A 41 0.33 -0.60 -11.86
C HIS A 41 0.55 0.45 -10.78
N ARG A 42 0.42 0.06 -9.52
CA ARG A 42 0.67 0.88 -8.34
C ARG A 42 1.43 0.09 -7.29
N LEU A 43 2.16 0.79 -6.45
CA LEU A 43 2.93 0.21 -5.37
C LEU A 43 2.71 1.03 -4.10
N ALA A 44 2.50 0.35 -2.99
CA ALA A 44 2.46 0.95 -1.68
C ALA A 44 3.45 0.26 -0.75
N THR A 45 4.30 1.03 -0.08
CA THR A 45 5.25 0.55 0.91
C THR A 45 5.07 1.28 2.23
N SER A 46 5.23 0.57 3.32
CA SER A 46 5.19 1.15 4.67
C SER A 46 6.21 0.42 5.54
N SER A 47 7.04 1.19 6.23
CA SER A 47 8.06 0.66 7.11
C SER A 47 7.91 1.20 8.52
N SER A 48 8.32 0.39 9.50
CA SER A 48 8.44 0.78 10.91
C SER A 48 9.79 0.32 11.44
N PHE A 49 10.36 1.08 12.34
CA PHE A 49 11.63 0.72 13.00
C PHE A 49 11.34 0.16 14.37
N LEU A 50 12.04 -0.92 14.70
CA LEU A 50 12.05 -1.55 16.01
C LEU A 50 13.40 -1.26 16.67
N ASN A 51 13.37 -0.74 17.88
CA ASN A 51 14.58 -0.43 18.65
C ASN A 51 15.19 -1.71 19.29
N THR A 52 15.21 -2.77 18.51
CA THR A 52 15.78 -4.06 18.88
C THR A 52 16.35 -4.71 17.64
N SER A 53 17.44 -5.42 17.80
CA SER A 53 17.98 -6.24 16.72
C SER A 53 17.18 -7.54 16.66
N ILE A 54 16.57 -7.80 15.53
CA ILE A 54 15.93 -9.07 15.20
C ILE A 54 16.71 -9.67 14.04
N ASP A 55 16.89 -10.99 14.04
CA ASP A 55 17.53 -11.66 12.93
C ASP A 55 16.83 -11.32 11.60
N GLU A 56 17.64 -11.14 10.56
CA GLU A 56 17.11 -10.85 9.23
C GLU A 56 16.23 -12.01 8.77
N ILE A 57 15.00 -11.68 8.37
CA ILE A 57 14.04 -12.68 7.90
C ILE A 57 13.90 -12.50 6.39
N PRO A 58 14.10 -13.59 5.62
CA PRO A 58 13.85 -13.56 4.19
C PRO A 58 12.41 -13.11 3.93
N GLY A 59 12.23 -12.29 2.90
CA GLY A 59 10.92 -11.76 2.57
C GLY A 59 9.90 -12.85 2.28
N VAL A 60 8.71 -12.72 2.84
CA VAL A 60 7.60 -13.67 2.68
C VAL A 60 6.37 -12.95 2.12
N ILE A 61 5.49 -13.71 1.46
CA ILE A 61 4.25 -13.16 0.88
C ILE A 61 3.06 -13.68 1.70
N ILE A 62 2.41 -12.77 2.41
CA ILE A 62 1.25 -13.08 3.25
C ILE A 62 -0.02 -12.91 2.41
N PRO A 63 -0.88 -13.95 2.29
CA PRO A 63 -2.07 -13.88 1.44
C PRO A 63 -3.01 -12.72 1.80
N LYS A 64 -3.63 -12.11 0.79
CA LYS A 64 -4.59 -10.99 0.94
C LYS A 64 -5.69 -11.29 1.95
N LYS A 65 -6.23 -12.54 1.95
CA LYS A 65 -7.26 -12.94 2.91
C LYS A 65 -6.76 -12.83 4.36
N THR A 66 -5.56 -13.35 4.62
CA THR A 66 -4.92 -13.27 5.94
C THR A 66 -4.67 -11.82 6.37
N ILE A 67 -4.18 -10.98 5.44
CA ILE A 67 -3.96 -9.54 5.69
C ILE A 67 -5.26 -8.82 6.04
N ASN A 68 -6.36 -9.14 5.37
CA ASN A 68 -7.66 -8.53 5.66
C ASN A 68 -8.18 -8.95 7.05
N GLU A 69 -8.08 -10.21 7.42
CA GLU A 69 -8.48 -10.67 8.75
C GLU A 69 -7.57 -10.10 9.84
N LEU A 70 -6.25 -10.14 9.64
CA LEU A 70 -5.29 -9.52 10.56
C LEU A 70 -5.58 -8.04 10.75
N SER A 71 -5.89 -7.30 9.68
CA SER A 71 -6.23 -5.88 9.76
C SER A 71 -7.47 -5.59 10.60
N LYS A 72 -8.47 -6.48 10.60
CA LYS A 72 -9.67 -6.37 11.46
C LYS A 72 -9.32 -6.65 12.91
N LEU A 73 -8.57 -7.72 13.16
CA LEU A 73 -8.14 -8.09 14.51
C LEU A 73 -7.30 -6.97 15.14
N LEU A 74 -6.40 -6.36 14.39
CA LEU A 74 -5.55 -5.26 14.86
C LEU A 74 -6.27 -3.92 15.03
N SER A 75 -7.54 -3.81 14.67
CA SER A 75 -8.34 -2.61 14.98
C SER A 75 -8.76 -2.56 16.44
N GLU A 76 -8.69 -3.68 17.16
CA GLU A 76 -8.84 -3.74 18.61
C GLU A 76 -7.53 -3.29 19.30
N ASN A 77 -7.62 -2.79 20.53
CA ASN A 77 -6.45 -2.25 21.25
C ASN A 77 -5.58 -3.38 21.83
N TYR A 78 -4.76 -3.99 21.01
CA TYR A 78 -3.71 -4.90 21.45
C TYR A 78 -2.38 -4.15 21.56
N GLU A 79 -1.69 -4.31 22.67
CA GLU A 79 -0.38 -3.66 22.89
C GLU A 79 0.75 -4.33 22.08
N ASN A 80 0.72 -5.67 22.00
CA ASN A 80 1.76 -6.45 21.36
C ASN A 80 1.18 -7.59 20.53
N ILE A 81 1.93 -7.95 19.48
CA ILE A 81 1.69 -9.12 18.64
C ILE A 81 3.00 -9.86 18.51
N GLU A 82 2.95 -11.16 18.76
CA GLU A 82 4.08 -12.03 18.45
C GLU A 82 3.88 -12.67 17.08
N ILE A 83 4.95 -12.72 16.29
CA ILE A 83 4.93 -13.25 14.91
C ILE A 83 5.99 -14.34 14.81
N GLU A 84 5.56 -15.53 14.42
CA GLU A 84 6.43 -16.65 14.10
C GLU A 84 6.36 -16.96 12.60
N ILE A 85 7.52 -17.10 11.96
CA ILE A 85 7.62 -17.39 10.53
C ILE A 85 8.40 -18.66 10.31
N SER A 86 7.82 -19.57 9.56
CA SER A 86 8.47 -20.79 9.08
C SER A 86 8.60 -20.79 7.56
N SER A 87 9.16 -21.82 6.97
CA SER A 87 9.37 -21.91 5.52
C SER A 87 8.10 -21.73 4.67
N ASN A 88 6.93 -22.09 5.19
CA ASN A 88 5.66 -22.07 4.43
C ASN A 88 4.46 -21.54 5.21
N LYS A 89 4.66 -21.08 6.44
CA LYS A 89 3.58 -20.59 7.32
C LYS A 89 4.03 -19.36 8.09
N ILE A 90 3.04 -18.54 8.44
CA ILE A 90 3.17 -17.46 9.40
C ILE A 90 2.10 -17.61 10.48
N ILE A 91 2.45 -17.37 11.72
CA ILE A 91 1.58 -17.45 12.88
C ILE A 91 1.61 -16.11 13.59
N PHE A 92 0.43 -15.60 13.91
CA PHE A 92 0.25 -14.38 14.69
C PHE A 92 -0.41 -14.76 16.02
N TYR A 93 0.26 -14.45 17.13
CA TYR A 93 -0.28 -14.58 18.47
C TYR A 93 -0.76 -13.21 18.93
N ILE A 94 -2.07 -13.09 19.16
CA ILE A 94 -2.74 -11.82 19.49
C ILE A 94 -3.59 -12.08 20.75
N ASP A 95 -3.06 -11.75 21.92
CA ASP A 95 -3.66 -12.11 23.21
C ASP A 95 -4.00 -13.63 23.29
N LYS A 96 -5.27 -13.99 23.35
CA LYS A 96 -5.74 -15.38 23.39
C LYS A 96 -6.05 -15.99 22.01
N LEU A 97 -5.85 -15.21 20.93
CA LEU A 97 -6.13 -15.64 19.58
C LEU A 97 -4.84 -16.04 18.87
N ILE A 98 -4.91 -17.13 18.11
CA ILE A 98 -3.82 -17.59 17.23
C ILE A 98 -4.35 -17.59 15.80
N LEU A 99 -3.76 -16.79 14.92
CA LEU A 99 -4.03 -16.79 13.50
C LEU A 99 -2.90 -17.46 12.75
N ILE A 100 -3.18 -18.58 12.09
CA ILE A 100 -2.21 -19.33 11.30
C ILE A 100 -2.55 -19.20 9.82
N SER A 101 -1.56 -18.88 8.99
CA SER A 101 -1.71 -18.80 7.55
C SER A 101 -0.58 -19.52 6.82
N LYS A 102 -0.90 -20.16 5.69
CA LYS A 102 0.13 -20.52 4.71
C LYS A 102 0.63 -19.26 4.01
N LEU A 103 1.91 -19.25 3.67
CA LEU A 103 2.50 -18.22 2.83
C LEU A 103 2.24 -18.53 1.35
N ILE A 104 2.24 -17.49 0.51
CA ILE A 104 2.24 -17.68 -0.93
C ILE A 104 3.65 -18.08 -1.35
N ASP A 105 3.77 -19.22 -2.00
CA ASP A 105 5.01 -19.67 -2.60
C ASP A 105 5.28 -18.88 -3.89
N GLY A 106 6.43 -18.24 -4.00
CA GLY A 106 6.80 -17.44 -5.16
C GLY A 106 7.78 -16.31 -4.80
N ASN A 107 8.35 -15.72 -5.84
CA ASN A 107 9.28 -14.62 -5.69
C ASN A 107 8.54 -13.28 -5.88
N PHE A 108 8.51 -12.46 -4.83
CA PHE A 108 8.03 -11.09 -4.95
C PHE A 108 9.04 -10.28 -5.78
N PRO A 109 8.58 -9.44 -6.72
CA PRO A 109 9.50 -8.66 -7.56
C PRO A 109 10.31 -7.66 -6.74
N ASP A 110 11.52 -7.34 -7.22
CA ASP A 110 12.34 -6.29 -6.62
C ASP A 110 11.69 -4.92 -6.82
N TYR A 111 10.85 -4.56 -5.85
CA TYR A 111 10.08 -3.32 -5.87
C TYR A 111 10.96 -2.06 -5.74
N THR A 112 12.19 -2.20 -5.25
CA THR A 112 13.09 -1.05 -5.05
C THR A 112 13.50 -0.39 -6.36
N ARG A 113 13.45 -1.15 -7.46
CA ARG A 113 13.82 -0.68 -8.81
C ARG A 113 12.76 0.22 -9.45
N VAL A 114 11.50 0.10 -9.01
CA VAL A 114 10.40 0.90 -9.58
C VAL A 114 10.12 2.17 -8.79
N ILE A 115 10.73 2.32 -7.61
CA ILE A 115 10.63 3.55 -6.82
C ILE A 115 11.55 4.61 -7.41
N PRO A 116 11.02 5.75 -7.89
CA PRO A 116 11.84 6.84 -8.43
C PRO A 116 12.78 7.39 -7.36
N LYS A 117 14.08 7.55 -7.70
CA LYS A 117 15.10 8.01 -6.75
C LYS A 117 15.59 9.44 -7.00
N ASN A 118 15.34 9.97 -8.20
CA ASN A 118 15.93 11.24 -8.64
C ASN A 118 14.85 12.26 -9.06
N ASN A 119 13.71 12.26 -8.41
CA ASN A 119 12.71 13.29 -8.62
C ASN A 119 13.16 14.58 -7.92
N THR A 120 13.24 15.66 -8.69
CA THR A 120 13.63 16.99 -8.23
C THR A 120 12.46 17.97 -8.19
N ASN A 121 11.34 17.59 -8.81
CA ASN A 121 10.13 18.41 -8.88
C ASN A 121 9.10 17.87 -7.89
N ASP A 122 9.03 18.51 -6.75
CA ASP A 122 8.09 18.15 -5.68
C ASP A 122 6.79 18.93 -5.84
N LEU A 123 5.67 18.25 -5.79
CA LEU A 123 4.34 18.83 -5.67
C LEU A 123 3.91 18.80 -4.20
N ILE A 124 3.74 19.96 -3.59
CA ILE A 124 3.25 20.08 -2.22
C ILE A 124 1.80 20.57 -2.26
N ILE A 125 0.91 19.77 -1.67
CA ILE A 125 -0.53 20.05 -1.67
C ILE A 125 -1.16 19.68 -0.32
N ASN A 126 -2.19 20.43 0.08
CA ASN A 126 -2.96 20.06 1.26
C ASN A 126 -3.76 18.78 1.01
N ARG A 127 -3.56 17.77 1.87
CA ARG A 127 -4.18 16.44 1.73
C ARG A 127 -5.71 16.49 1.72
N GLU A 128 -6.31 17.31 2.58
CA GLU A 128 -7.77 17.39 2.73
C GLU A 128 -8.43 18.07 1.53
N ASN A 129 -7.78 19.13 1.02
CA ASN A 129 -8.23 19.80 -0.20
C ASN A 129 -8.17 18.84 -1.39
N LEU A 130 -7.05 18.12 -1.56
CA LEU A 130 -6.91 17.12 -2.62
C LEU A 130 -7.96 16.02 -2.52
N LEU A 131 -8.16 15.45 -1.32
CA LEU A 131 -9.14 14.39 -1.09
C LEU A 131 -10.55 14.85 -1.47
N SER A 132 -10.97 16.00 -0.97
CA SER A 132 -12.29 16.55 -1.22
C SER A 132 -12.53 16.88 -2.71
N ALA A 133 -11.52 17.38 -3.40
CA ALA A 133 -11.60 17.67 -4.82
C ALA A 133 -11.64 16.41 -5.68
N VAL A 134 -10.85 15.39 -5.33
CA VAL A 134 -10.91 14.08 -5.97
C VAL A 134 -12.30 13.47 -5.81
N ASP A 135 -12.90 13.52 -4.62
CA ASP A 135 -14.26 13.03 -4.37
C ASP A 135 -15.28 13.73 -5.25
N ARG A 136 -15.23 15.07 -5.34
CA ARG A 136 -16.16 15.85 -6.18
C ARG A 136 -15.99 15.54 -7.66
N VAL A 137 -14.77 15.58 -8.17
CA VAL A 137 -14.48 15.34 -9.60
C VAL A 137 -14.76 13.90 -10.00
N SER A 138 -14.59 12.94 -9.09
CA SER A 138 -14.85 11.52 -9.37
C SER A 138 -16.34 11.17 -9.49
N THR A 139 -17.25 12.05 -9.02
CA THR A 139 -18.70 11.80 -9.04
C THR A 139 -19.24 11.50 -10.44
N ILE A 140 -18.65 12.07 -11.48
CA ILE A 140 -19.04 11.83 -12.87
C ILE A 140 -18.16 10.81 -13.59
N ALA A 141 -17.15 10.27 -12.92
CA ALA A 141 -16.24 9.31 -13.56
C ALA A 141 -16.99 8.06 -14.04
N ASN A 142 -16.51 7.47 -15.13
CA ASN A 142 -17.09 6.26 -15.67
C ASN A 142 -16.98 5.11 -14.65
N GLU A 143 -18.10 4.43 -14.36
CA GLU A 143 -18.14 3.31 -13.40
C GLU A 143 -17.21 2.14 -13.77
N LYS A 144 -17.06 1.85 -15.08
CA LYS A 144 -16.23 0.74 -15.56
C LYS A 144 -14.73 1.05 -15.55
N SER A 145 -14.38 2.32 -15.71
CA SER A 145 -13.00 2.77 -15.88
C SER A 145 -12.86 4.17 -15.26
N PRO A 146 -12.98 4.29 -13.93
CA PRO A 146 -12.90 5.58 -13.27
C PRO A 146 -11.50 6.18 -13.44
N SER A 147 -11.44 7.41 -13.96
CA SER A 147 -10.18 8.10 -14.16
C SER A 147 -10.31 9.59 -13.90
N ILE A 148 -9.27 10.15 -13.27
CA ILE A 148 -9.13 11.59 -13.06
C ILE A 148 -7.79 12.00 -13.67
N LYS A 149 -7.82 13.01 -14.53
CA LYS A 149 -6.63 13.61 -15.10
C LYS A 149 -6.10 14.70 -14.17
N PHE A 150 -4.83 14.63 -13.84
CA PHE A 150 -4.08 15.63 -13.10
C PHE A 150 -3.25 16.45 -14.07
N LYS A 151 -3.45 17.76 -14.10
CA LYS A 151 -2.63 18.69 -14.88
C LYS A 151 -1.95 19.64 -13.92
N LEU A 152 -0.62 19.55 -13.84
CA LEU A 152 0.20 20.41 -13.01
C LEU A 152 0.45 21.72 -13.74
N LEU A 153 0.25 22.83 -13.05
CA LEU A 153 0.50 24.19 -13.50
C LEU A 153 1.30 24.90 -12.40
N GLU A 154 1.84 26.06 -12.70
CA GLU A 154 2.54 26.86 -11.70
C GLU A 154 1.61 27.21 -10.53
N ASN A 155 1.95 26.72 -9.34
CA ASN A 155 1.19 26.88 -8.09
C ASN A 155 -0.30 26.40 -8.11
N LEU A 156 -0.64 25.55 -9.06
CA LEU A 156 -2.00 25.05 -9.26
C LEU A 156 -2.00 23.62 -9.77
N ILE A 157 -2.94 22.81 -9.32
CA ILE A 157 -3.27 21.54 -9.94
C ILE A 157 -4.72 21.56 -10.44
N ASN A 158 -4.91 21.26 -11.71
CA ASN A 158 -6.24 21.07 -12.29
C ASN A 158 -6.57 19.58 -12.32
N LEU A 159 -7.68 19.23 -11.69
CA LEU A 159 -8.29 17.88 -11.73
C LEU A 159 -9.42 17.88 -12.75
N SER A 160 -9.48 16.87 -13.60
CA SER A 160 -10.60 16.74 -14.54
C SER A 160 -11.00 15.29 -14.75
N SER A 161 -12.31 15.06 -14.91
CA SER A 161 -12.90 13.77 -15.29
C SER A 161 -13.94 13.98 -16.38
N VAL A 162 -14.06 13.00 -17.27
CA VAL A 162 -15.02 12.99 -18.37
C VAL A 162 -15.69 11.63 -18.39
N ASN A 163 -17.01 11.59 -18.54
CA ASN A 163 -17.75 10.34 -18.72
C ASN A 163 -18.09 10.07 -20.19
N THR A 164 -18.69 8.90 -20.45
CA THR A 164 -19.10 8.47 -21.80
C THR A 164 -20.24 9.30 -22.39
N GLU A 165 -20.96 10.08 -21.58
CA GLU A 165 -22.05 10.96 -21.98
C GLU A 165 -21.59 12.41 -22.19
N ASN A 166 -20.28 12.64 -22.31
CA ASN A 166 -19.65 13.94 -22.45
C ASN A 166 -19.88 14.92 -21.28
N SER A 167 -20.29 14.43 -20.12
CA SER A 167 -20.28 15.24 -18.91
C SER A 167 -18.85 15.43 -18.41
N THR A 168 -18.51 16.65 -18.02
CA THR A 168 -17.18 17.02 -17.57
C THR A 168 -17.25 17.66 -16.21
N ALA A 169 -16.39 17.22 -15.29
CA ALA A 169 -16.11 17.94 -14.05
C ALA A 169 -14.65 18.38 -14.03
N THR A 170 -14.43 19.61 -13.59
CA THR A 170 -13.09 20.18 -13.42
C THR A 170 -13.01 20.96 -12.11
N GLU A 171 -11.86 20.87 -11.47
CA GLU A 171 -11.59 21.63 -10.24
C GLU A 171 -10.11 22.00 -10.18
N ASP A 172 -9.85 23.24 -9.74
CA ASP A 172 -8.53 23.79 -9.53
C ASP A 172 -8.23 23.84 -8.03
N ILE A 173 -7.03 23.41 -7.65
CA ILE A 173 -6.58 23.39 -6.25
C ILE A 173 -5.21 24.07 -6.19
N GLU A 174 -5.02 24.93 -5.19
CA GLU A 174 -3.71 25.50 -4.90
C GLU A 174 -2.71 24.43 -4.50
N ALA A 175 -1.54 24.50 -5.08
CA ALA A 175 -0.42 23.60 -4.82
C ALA A 175 0.89 24.37 -5.04
N SER A 176 1.97 23.95 -4.38
CA SER A 176 3.32 24.41 -4.68
C SER A 176 4.00 23.42 -5.61
N TYR A 177 4.38 23.88 -6.80
CA TYR A 177 5.01 23.08 -7.84
C TYR A 177 6.00 23.90 -8.65
#